data_962a3382730fd7d32bc2c796cc42fa26
#
_entry.id   962a3382730fd7d32bc2c796cc42fa26
#
_cell.length_a   1.000
_cell.length_b   1.000
_cell.length_c   1.000
_cell.angle_alpha   90.00
_cell.angle_beta   90.00
_cell.angle_gamma   90.00
#
_symmetry.space_group_name_H-M   'P 1'
#
loop_
_entity.id
_entity.type
_entity.pdbx_description
1 polymer ?
#
loop_
_entity_poly.entity_id
_entity_poly.type
_entity_poly.pdbx_seq_one_letter_code
_entity_poly.pdbx_strand_id
1 'polypeptide(L)'
;MFYFLIIVLMVFQAIFNIRLRLFIWEKPEHAWLNRAPTVFRDPCLTFTILLPAKNEEDVYRETIQKVYDLNYPKELMQIIAICREDDPGTIAEAQAKIDELGDPNVQLLIYNDYPVSKPHGLNLGLQVARGDVVTIFDAEDEPHTDILNIINTTMIDGDIDAVQSGVQLMNHNTRWFCFLNVLEYFFWFKSSMHFFARIGMTPLGGNTVFVRRELLEQLGGWDENCLTEDAELGIRLSLSHARLRIIYEDEYVTREETPHTIEQFIRQRTRWNQGFIQILFKLEWLKLEKLSQRLLAFYVLILPEVQALFAILLPVAIIMFFFVKFPLWLAMLTFIPLYCFILSLFLDLAGLHEFLKAHNRKWKWGESIILVLAFFPYQWILSLAALRAVYREIKGTSNWEKTAHIGQHRSKIAA
;
A
#
# COMPACT_ATOMS: atom_id res chain seq x y z
N MET A 1 2.46 37.21 8.66
CA MET A 1 1.30 36.36 8.33
C MET A 1 1.69 35.09 7.60
N PHE A 2 2.43 35.13 6.49
CA PHE A 2 2.82 33.96 5.69
C PHE A 2 3.58 32.88 6.51
N TYR A 3 4.66 33.23 7.22
CA TYR A 3 5.42 32.31 8.06
C TYR A 3 4.59 31.66 9.18
N PHE A 4 3.70 32.45 9.81
CA PHE A 4 2.80 31.94 10.82
C PHE A 4 1.89 30.85 10.25
N LEU A 5 1.30 31.08 9.07
CA LEU A 5 0.47 30.09 8.39
C LEU A 5 1.24 28.80 8.06
N ILE A 6 2.47 28.92 7.54
CA ILE A 6 3.32 27.77 7.26
C ILE A 6 3.57 26.95 8.54
N ILE A 7 3.96 27.62 9.65
CA ILE A 7 4.20 26.93 10.91
C ILE A 7 2.93 26.20 11.38
N VAL A 8 1.78 26.85 11.33
CA VAL A 8 0.50 26.25 11.74
C VAL A 8 0.19 25.01 10.89
N LEU A 9 0.36 25.07 9.56
CA LEU A 9 0.15 23.94 8.67
C LEU A 9 1.14 22.79 8.95
N MET A 10 2.43 23.11 9.17
CA MET A 10 3.45 22.11 9.54
C MET A 10 3.12 21.43 10.87
N VAL A 11 2.71 22.20 11.87
CA VAL A 11 2.33 21.66 13.18
C VAL A 11 1.10 20.75 13.06
N PHE A 12 0.07 21.20 12.34
CA PHE A 12 -1.14 20.41 12.11
C PHE A 12 -0.79 19.07 11.42
N GLN A 13 -0.04 19.14 10.33
CA GLN A 13 0.40 17.93 9.60
C GLN A 13 1.22 17.00 10.51
N ALA A 14 2.18 17.54 11.27
CA ALA A 14 3.02 16.74 12.14
C ALA A 14 2.22 16.06 13.26
N ILE A 15 1.31 16.79 13.93
CA ILE A 15 0.44 16.23 14.96
C ILE A 15 -0.45 15.13 14.39
N PHE A 16 -1.02 15.34 13.20
CA PHE A 16 -1.88 14.34 12.57
C PHE A 16 -1.09 13.09 12.18
N ASN A 17 0.12 13.21 11.61
CA ASN A 17 0.98 12.08 11.32
C ASN A 17 1.38 11.31 12.59
N ILE A 18 1.74 12.03 13.66
CA ILE A 18 2.03 11.42 14.96
C ILE A 18 0.80 10.66 15.47
N ARG A 19 -0.40 11.23 15.35
CA ARG A 19 -1.65 10.59 15.74
C ARG A 19 -1.92 9.31 14.96
N LEU A 20 -1.70 9.32 13.64
CA LEU A 20 -1.84 8.13 12.79
C LEU A 20 -0.88 7.02 13.21
N ARG A 21 0.38 7.35 13.53
CA ARG A 21 1.39 6.38 13.96
C ARG A 21 1.13 5.85 15.37
N LEU A 22 0.64 6.69 16.30
CA LEU A 22 0.32 6.30 17.66
C LEU A 22 -0.91 5.39 17.75
N PHE A 23 -1.75 5.35 16.72
CA PHE A 23 -2.98 4.55 16.73
C PHE A 23 -2.73 3.06 17.02
N ILE A 24 -1.59 2.52 16.56
CA ILE A 24 -1.16 1.13 16.82
C ILE A 24 -1.03 0.81 18.32
N TRP A 25 -0.65 1.82 19.14
CA TRP A 25 -0.45 1.65 20.60
C TRP A 25 -1.68 2.08 21.40
N GLU A 26 -2.77 2.52 20.75
CA GLU A 26 -4.01 2.79 21.46
C GLU A 26 -4.59 1.50 22.03
N LYS A 27 -5.13 1.63 23.26
CA LYS A 27 -5.73 0.48 23.95
C LYS A 27 -6.84 -0.14 23.10
N PRO A 28 -6.80 -1.44 22.97
CA PRO A 28 -7.57 -2.17 22.00
C PRO A 28 -8.94 -2.57 22.52
N GLU A 29 -9.77 -1.65 22.99
CA GLU A 29 -11.19 -2.03 23.24
C GLU A 29 -11.84 -2.61 21.96
N HIS A 30 -11.23 -2.36 20.81
CA HIS A 30 -11.62 -2.90 19.50
C HIS A 30 -10.50 -3.65 18.77
N ALA A 31 -9.37 -3.98 19.43
CA ALA A 31 -8.25 -4.68 18.79
C ALA A 31 -8.64 -6.06 18.25
N TRP A 32 -9.61 -6.73 18.91
CA TRP A 32 -10.15 -7.99 18.43
C TRP A 32 -10.83 -7.88 17.06
N LEU A 33 -11.37 -6.70 16.69
CA LEU A 33 -11.96 -6.46 15.37
C LEU A 33 -10.93 -6.39 14.25
N ASN A 34 -9.66 -6.09 14.59
CA ASN A 34 -8.58 -5.82 13.65
C ASN A 34 -7.54 -6.95 13.61
N ARG A 35 -7.75 -7.99 14.43
CA ARG A 35 -6.87 -9.15 14.49
C ARG A 35 -7.36 -10.28 13.61
N ALA A 36 -6.43 -11.10 13.18
CA ALA A 36 -6.76 -12.36 12.54
C ALA A 36 -7.48 -13.30 13.52
N PRO A 37 -8.44 -14.10 13.07
CA PRO A 37 -9.07 -15.12 13.88
C PRO A 37 -8.03 -16.16 14.32
N THR A 38 -8.10 -16.60 15.58
CA THR A 38 -7.23 -17.64 16.13
C THR A 38 -7.76 -19.06 15.90
N VAL A 39 -9.04 -19.18 15.58
CA VAL A 39 -9.71 -20.44 15.24
C VAL A 39 -10.40 -20.22 13.90
N PHE A 40 -10.13 -21.07 12.94
CA PHE A 40 -10.70 -20.97 11.61
C PHE A 40 -12.02 -21.73 11.52
N ARG A 41 -12.97 -21.15 10.80
CA ARG A 41 -14.17 -21.84 10.33
C ARG A 41 -13.80 -22.81 9.21
N ASP A 42 -14.64 -23.81 9.01
CA ASP A 42 -14.51 -24.68 7.85
C ASP A 42 -14.59 -23.86 6.56
N PRO A 43 -13.72 -24.13 5.58
CA PRO A 43 -13.73 -23.46 4.27
C PRO A 43 -15.09 -23.59 3.59
N CYS A 44 -15.70 -22.47 3.22
CA CYS A 44 -16.98 -22.45 2.51
C CYS A 44 -17.08 -21.36 1.44
N LEU A 45 -16.31 -20.26 1.55
CA LEU A 45 -16.22 -19.26 0.49
C LEU A 45 -15.34 -19.78 -0.64
N THR A 46 -15.76 -19.54 -1.87
CA THR A 46 -14.92 -19.76 -3.04
C THR A 46 -14.13 -18.49 -3.36
N PHE A 47 -12.85 -18.66 -3.74
CA PHE A 47 -11.96 -17.55 -4.06
C PHE A 47 -11.53 -17.56 -5.52
N THR A 48 -11.59 -16.41 -6.19
CA THR A 48 -10.85 -16.16 -7.43
C THR A 48 -9.65 -15.28 -7.11
N ILE A 49 -8.47 -15.79 -7.44
CA ILE A 49 -7.18 -15.14 -7.21
C ILE A 49 -6.65 -14.65 -8.54
N LEU A 50 -6.55 -13.33 -8.70
CA LEU A 50 -6.03 -12.66 -9.89
C LEU A 50 -4.55 -12.39 -9.70
N LEU A 51 -3.73 -12.84 -10.64
CA LEU A 51 -2.27 -12.66 -10.65
C LEU A 51 -1.88 -11.87 -11.90
N PRO A 52 -1.95 -10.53 -11.90
CA PRO A 52 -1.51 -9.73 -13.04
C PRO A 52 0.02 -9.69 -13.11
N ALA A 53 0.58 -9.97 -14.28
CA ALA A 53 2.02 -9.95 -14.49
C ALA A 53 2.39 -9.32 -15.85
N LYS A 54 3.53 -8.58 -15.85
CA LYS A 54 4.13 -8.05 -17.07
C LYS A 54 5.65 -7.95 -16.90
N ASN A 55 6.43 -8.64 -17.74
CA ASN A 55 7.89 -8.80 -17.67
C ASN A 55 8.33 -9.29 -16.27
N GLU A 56 7.74 -10.38 -15.78
CA GLU A 56 7.98 -11.00 -14.46
C GLU A 56 8.45 -12.45 -14.58
N GLU A 57 9.11 -12.79 -15.69
CA GLU A 57 9.61 -14.15 -15.97
C GLU A 57 10.46 -14.74 -14.84
N ASP A 58 11.21 -13.90 -14.12
CA ASP A 58 12.12 -14.33 -13.06
C ASP A 58 11.41 -14.82 -11.78
N VAL A 59 10.19 -14.34 -11.52
CA VAL A 59 9.49 -14.58 -10.23
C VAL A 59 8.12 -15.25 -10.38
N TYR A 60 7.50 -15.15 -11.55
CA TYR A 60 6.08 -15.47 -11.73
C TYR A 60 5.75 -16.94 -11.52
N ARG A 61 6.62 -17.85 -12.01
CA ARG A 61 6.47 -19.29 -11.80
C ARG A 61 6.39 -19.66 -10.31
N GLU A 62 7.25 -19.04 -9.49
CA GLU A 62 7.26 -19.29 -8.05
C GLU A 62 6.01 -18.69 -7.38
N THR A 63 5.52 -17.53 -7.82
CA THR A 63 4.31 -16.92 -7.30
C THR A 63 3.08 -17.81 -7.53
N ILE A 64 2.91 -18.31 -8.75
CA ILE A 64 1.81 -19.26 -9.07
C ILE A 64 1.88 -20.47 -8.14
N GLN A 65 3.09 -21.03 -7.91
CA GLN A 65 3.27 -22.16 -7.00
C GLN A 65 2.88 -21.81 -5.57
N LYS A 66 3.36 -20.68 -5.02
CA LYS A 66 3.05 -20.24 -3.65
C LYS A 66 1.57 -19.99 -3.44
N VAL A 67 0.89 -19.40 -4.42
CA VAL A 67 -0.56 -19.20 -4.37
C VAL A 67 -1.30 -20.53 -4.48
N TYR A 68 -0.84 -21.45 -5.30
CA TYR A 68 -1.42 -22.81 -5.37
C TYR A 68 -1.24 -23.56 -4.06
N ASP A 69 -0.12 -23.38 -3.36
CA ASP A 69 0.21 -24.07 -2.10
C ASP A 69 -0.50 -23.47 -0.87
N LEU A 70 -1.35 -22.45 -1.04
CA LEU A 70 -2.15 -21.94 0.08
C LEU A 70 -2.96 -23.05 0.73
N ASN A 71 -3.03 -23.02 2.04
CA ASN A 71 -3.75 -23.99 2.87
C ASN A 71 -5.27 -23.77 2.77
N TYR A 72 -5.83 -24.11 1.62
CA TYR A 72 -7.26 -24.02 1.34
C TYR A 72 -7.66 -25.09 0.32
N PRO A 73 -8.90 -25.65 0.35
CA PRO A 73 -9.35 -26.66 -0.61
C PRO A 73 -9.23 -26.15 -2.05
N LYS A 74 -8.56 -26.94 -2.93
CA LYS A 74 -8.27 -26.52 -4.30
C LYS A 74 -9.55 -26.35 -5.14
N GLU A 75 -10.56 -27.13 -4.85
CA GLU A 75 -11.89 -27.03 -5.47
C GLU A 75 -12.62 -25.71 -5.15
N LEU A 76 -12.21 -25.02 -4.08
CA LEU A 76 -12.73 -23.71 -3.69
C LEU A 76 -11.84 -22.53 -4.15
N MET A 77 -10.79 -22.83 -4.91
CA MET A 77 -9.85 -21.83 -5.42
C MET A 77 -9.90 -21.83 -6.95
N GLN A 78 -9.97 -20.63 -7.53
CA GLN A 78 -9.70 -20.36 -8.94
C GLN A 78 -8.50 -19.42 -9.01
N ILE A 79 -7.46 -19.78 -9.73
CA ILE A 79 -6.26 -18.96 -9.93
C ILE A 79 -6.20 -18.54 -11.39
N ILE A 80 -6.13 -17.24 -11.65
CA ILE A 80 -6.07 -16.67 -13.00
C ILE A 80 -4.77 -15.90 -13.15
N ALA A 81 -3.81 -16.50 -13.85
CA ALA A 81 -2.61 -15.82 -14.29
C ALA A 81 -2.96 -14.89 -15.46
N ILE A 82 -2.66 -13.60 -15.35
CA ILE A 82 -3.09 -12.58 -16.33
C ILE A 82 -1.84 -11.97 -16.97
N CYS A 83 -1.65 -12.22 -18.26
CA CYS A 83 -0.48 -11.77 -19.02
C CYS A 83 -0.89 -11.03 -20.29
N ARG A 84 -0.03 -10.13 -20.75
CA ARG A 84 -0.20 -9.51 -22.06
C ARG A 84 0.47 -10.34 -23.16
N GLU A 85 -0.13 -10.33 -24.35
CA GLU A 85 0.40 -11.03 -25.54
C GLU A 85 1.80 -10.53 -25.93
N ASP A 86 2.14 -9.28 -25.65
CA ASP A 86 3.44 -8.68 -25.93
C ASP A 86 4.56 -9.07 -24.93
N ASP A 87 4.28 -10.02 -24.02
CA ASP A 87 5.22 -10.52 -23.00
C ASP A 87 5.37 -12.04 -23.05
N PRO A 88 6.04 -12.58 -24.08
CA PRO A 88 6.17 -14.01 -24.26
C PRO A 88 6.98 -14.71 -23.16
N GLY A 89 7.90 -14.00 -22.47
CA GLY A 89 8.70 -14.56 -21.38
C GLY A 89 7.84 -14.94 -20.19
N THR A 90 7.06 -14.00 -19.66
CA THR A 90 6.15 -14.24 -18.54
C THR A 90 5.06 -15.25 -18.89
N ILE A 91 4.53 -15.21 -20.15
CA ILE A 91 3.54 -16.19 -20.64
C ILE A 91 4.12 -17.60 -20.60
N ALA A 92 5.35 -17.79 -21.09
CA ALA A 92 5.98 -19.11 -21.15
C ALA A 92 6.17 -19.71 -19.73
N GLU A 93 6.61 -18.92 -18.76
CA GLU A 93 6.77 -19.36 -17.37
C GLU A 93 5.43 -19.69 -16.71
N ALA A 94 4.40 -18.86 -16.96
CA ALA A 94 3.05 -19.11 -16.48
C ALA A 94 2.48 -20.41 -17.05
N GLN A 95 2.53 -20.58 -18.37
CA GLN A 95 2.00 -21.77 -19.05
C GLN A 95 2.72 -23.05 -18.59
N ALA A 96 4.07 -23.01 -18.51
CA ALA A 96 4.86 -24.14 -18.04
C ALA A 96 4.47 -24.55 -16.60
N LYS A 97 4.19 -23.58 -15.72
CA LYS A 97 3.76 -23.88 -14.35
C LYS A 97 2.34 -24.44 -14.32
N ILE A 98 1.43 -23.91 -15.09
CA ILE A 98 0.03 -24.38 -15.17
C ILE A 98 0.00 -25.83 -15.70
N ASP A 99 0.77 -26.14 -16.74
CA ASP A 99 0.88 -27.48 -17.30
C ASP A 99 1.48 -28.47 -16.27
N GLU A 100 2.46 -28.03 -15.47
CA GLU A 100 3.04 -28.81 -14.37
C GLU A 100 2.03 -29.13 -13.26
N LEU A 101 1.19 -28.15 -12.90
CA LEU A 101 0.17 -28.33 -11.86
C LEU A 101 -0.99 -29.22 -12.33
N GLY A 102 -1.35 -29.15 -13.60
CA GLY A 102 -2.42 -29.96 -14.18
C GLY A 102 -3.81 -29.75 -13.56
N ASP A 103 -4.03 -28.64 -12.84
CA ASP A 103 -5.29 -28.34 -12.17
C ASP A 103 -6.15 -27.41 -13.05
N PRO A 104 -7.38 -27.81 -13.43
CA PRO A 104 -8.26 -27.00 -14.29
C PRO A 104 -8.71 -25.68 -13.66
N ASN A 105 -8.53 -25.51 -12.35
CA ASN A 105 -8.81 -24.26 -11.64
C ASN A 105 -7.68 -23.23 -11.75
N VAL A 106 -6.52 -23.61 -12.31
CA VAL A 106 -5.41 -22.69 -12.59
C VAL A 106 -5.39 -22.37 -14.08
N GLN A 107 -5.62 -21.13 -14.45
CA GLN A 107 -5.87 -20.72 -15.82
C GLN A 107 -4.96 -19.58 -16.23
N LEU A 108 -4.57 -19.53 -17.51
CA LEU A 108 -3.86 -18.42 -18.11
C LEU A 108 -4.83 -17.56 -18.94
N LEU A 109 -4.92 -16.29 -18.63
CA LEU A 109 -5.64 -15.28 -19.40
C LEU A 109 -4.63 -14.42 -20.15
N ILE A 110 -4.64 -14.50 -21.48
CA ILE A 110 -3.80 -13.66 -22.36
C ILE A 110 -4.68 -12.62 -23.03
N TYR A 111 -4.25 -11.35 -23.00
CA TYR A 111 -4.99 -10.27 -23.64
C TYR A 111 -4.06 -9.33 -24.43
N ASN A 112 -4.60 -8.65 -25.43
CA ASN A 112 -3.90 -7.65 -26.26
C ASN A 112 -4.63 -6.31 -26.36
N ASP A 113 -5.75 -6.19 -25.69
CA ASP A 113 -6.60 -5.01 -25.70
C ASP A 113 -5.96 -3.79 -25.02
N TYR A 114 -6.57 -2.64 -25.19
CA TYR A 114 -6.21 -1.38 -24.55
C TYR A 114 -7.30 -0.96 -23.55
N PRO A 115 -6.91 -0.23 -22.48
CA PRO A 115 -5.59 0.34 -22.19
C PRO A 115 -4.56 -0.69 -21.66
N VAL A 116 -3.26 -0.40 -21.83
CA VAL A 116 -2.19 -1.22 -21.25
C VAL A 116 -2.02 -0.84 -19.79
N SER A 117 -2.83 -1.41 -18.91
CA SER A 117 -2.81 -1.11 -17.48
C SER A 117 -3.12 -2.35 -16.65
N LYS A 118 -2.66 -2.36 -15.39
CA LYS A 118 -3.00 -3.44 -14.43
C LYS A 118 -4.53 -3.55 -14.24
N PRO A 119 -5.26 -2.46 -13.97
CA PRO A 119 -6.73 -2.53 -13.76
C PRO A 119 -7.48 -3.07 -14.97
N HIS A 120 -7.03 -2.83 -16.20
CA HIS A 120 -7.65 -3.44 -17.38
C HIS A 120 -7.52 -4.96 -17.35
N GLY A 121 -6.33 -5.49 -17.12
CA GLY A 121 -6.14 -6.93 -16.96
C GLY A 121 -6.96 -7.53 -15.82
N LEU A 122 -7.07 -6.82 -14.69
CA LEU A 122 -7.90 -7.24 -13.55
C LEU A 122 -9.39 -7.28 -13.93
N ASN A 123 -9.89 -6.31 -14.68
CA ASN A 123 -11.30 -6.31 -15.17
C ASN A 123 -11.57 -7.47 -16.12
N LEU A 124 -10.64 -7.82 -17.00
CA LEU A 124 -10.76 -9.02 -17.84
C LEU A 124 -10.77 -10.30 -16.98
N GLY A 125 -9.92 -10.37 -15.97
CA GLY A 125 -9.93 -11.47 -14.99
C GLY A 125 -11.25 -11.55 -14.22
N LEU A 126 -11.84 -10.41 -13.84
CA LEU A 126 -13.14 -10.34 -13.14
C LEU A 126 -14.28 -10.92 -13.99
N GLN A 127 -14.28 -10.71 -15.31
CA GLN A 127 -15.31 -11.25 -16.22
C GLN A 127 -15.36 -12.79 -16.24
N VAL A 128 -14.25 -13.46 -15.94
CA VAL A 128 -14.15 -14.92 -15.90
C VAL A 128 -14.04 -15.47 -14.47
N ALA A 129 -14.10 -14.59 -13.47
CA ALA A 129 -14.07 -14.95 -12.06
C ALA A 129 -15.35 -15.69 -11.66
N ARG A 130 -15.19 -16.78 -10.88
CA ARG A 130 -16.30 -17.63 -10.42
C ARG A 130 -16.46 -17.65 -8.91
N GLY A 131 -15.41 -17.24 -8.17
CA GLY A 131 -15.40 -17.24 -6.71
C GLY A 131 -16.37 -16.23 -6.12
N ASP A 132 -16.82 -16.49 -4.89
CA ASP A 132 -17.62 -15.55 -4.09
C ASP A 132 -16.82 -14.29 -3.73
N VAL A 133 -15.50 -14.47 -3.61
CA VAL A 133 -14.55 -13.43 -3.24
C VAL A 133 -13.44 -13.35 -4.29
N VAL A 134 -13.12 -12.14 -4.73
CA VAL A 134 -12.01 -11.85 -5.63
C VAL A 134 -10.87 -11.22 -4.84
N THR A 135 -9.65 -11.66 -5.09
CA THR A 135 -8.42 -11.09 -4.52
C THR A 135 -7.33 -10.92 -5.57
N ILE A 136 -6.36 -10.09 -5.25
CA ILE A 136 -5.21 -9.79 -6.10
C ILE A 136 -3.94 -10.09 -5.32
N PHE A 137 -3.00 -10.79 -5.94
CA PHE A 137 -1.60 -10.81 -5.53
C PHE A 137 -0.73 -10.35 -6.70
N ASP A 138 0.26 -9.51 -6.40
CA ASP A 138 1.23 -9.08 -7.41
C ASP A 138 2.26 -10.20 -7.68
N ALA A 139 2.96 -10.09 -8.78
CA ALA A 139 3.86 -11.17 -9.25
C ALA A 139 5.00 -11.47 -8.28
N GLU A 140 5.35 -10.55 -7.40
CA GLU A 140 6.37 -10.69 -6.36
C GLU A 140 5.84 -11.09 -4.99
N ASP A 141 4.53 -11.12 -4.79
CA ASP A 141 3.92 -11.37 -3.49
C ASP A 141 4.23 -12.76 -2.93
N GLU A 142 4.39 -12.78 -1.61
CA GLU A 142 4.47 -14.01 -0.81
C GLU A 142 3.37 -13.96 0.27
N PRO A 143 2.14 -14.38 -0.06
CA PRO A 143 1.05 -14.43 0.91
C PRO A 143 1.30 -15.50 1.98
N HIS A 144 0.77 -15.27 3.19
CA HIS A 144 0.79 -16.29 4.24
C HIS A 144 -0.08 -17.49 3.84
N THR A 145 0.38 -18.70 4.14
CA THR A 145 -0.29 -19.95 3.72
C THR A 145 -1.74 -20.06 4.16
N ASP A 146 -2.10 -19.53 5.35
CA ASP A 146 -3.46 -19.57 5.89
C ASP A 146 -4.30 -18.33 5.56
N ILE A 147 -3.85 -17.48 4.65
CA ILE A 147 -4.54 -16.20 4.37
C ILE A 147 -6.01 -16.42 3.98
N LEU A 148 -6.31 -17.43 3.16
CA LEU A 148 -7.68 -17.70 2.74
C LEU A 148 -8.57 -18.20 3.89
N ASN A 149 -8.03 -18.99 4.84
CA ASN A 149 -8.74 -19.40 6.06
C ASN A 149 -9.06 -18.19 6.96
N ILE A 150 -8.11 -17.27 7.10
CA ILE A 150 -8.30 -16.03 7.83
C ILE A 150 -9.42 -15.21 7.22
N ILE A 151 -9.42 -15.03 5.90
CA ILE A 151 -10.41 -14.24 5.19
C ILE A 151 -11.77 -14.92 5.21
N ASN A 152 -11.84 -16.25 4.94
CA ASN A 152 -13.07 -17.03 5.03
C ASN A 152 -13.76 -16.80 6.38
N THR A 153 -13.02 -17.01 7.47
CA THR A 153 -13.53 -16.85 8.82
C THR A 153 -13.97 -15.41 9.09
N THR A 154 -13.13 -14.43 8.72
CA THR A 154 -13.40 -13.01 8.97
C THR A 154 -14.65 -12.53 8.24
N MET A 155 -14.80 -12.90 6.96
CA MET A 155 -15.92 -12.44 6.13
C MET A 155 -17.24 -13.05 6.58
N ILE A 156 -17.22 -14.31 7.03
CA ILE A 156 -18.42 -15.00 7.51
C ILE A 156 -18.84 -14.49 8.90
N ASP A 157 -17.89 -14.46 9.86
CA ASP A 157 -18.19 -14.09 11.25
C ASP A 157 -18.65 -12.64 11.39
N GLY A 158 -18.07 -11.76 10.59
CA GLY A 158 -18.38 -10.34 10.63
C GLY A 158 -19.41 -9.88 9.60
N ASP A 159 -19.89 -10.77 8.73
CA ASP A 159 -20.69 -10.41 7.56
C ASP A 159 -20.04 -9.27 6.78
N ILE A 160 -18.76 -9.45 6.43
CA ILE A 160 -17.88 -8.43 5.85
C ILE A 160 -17.92 -8.50 4.32
N ASP A 161 -17.92 -7.32 3.68
CA ASP A 161 -18.01 -7.19 2.22
C ASP A 161 -16.62 -7.09 1.59
N ALA A 162 -15.65 -6.49 2.30
CA ALA A 162 -14.28 -6.38 1.84
C ALA A 162 -13.28 -6.46 3.01
N VAL A 163 -12.12 -7.06 2.77
CA VAL A 163 -11.02 -7.14 3.74
C VAL A 163 -9.73 -6.70 3.07
N GLN A 164 -9.03 -5.77 3.69
CA GLN A 164 -7.62 -5.50 3.37
C GLN A 164 -6.76 -6.20 4.42
N SER A 165 -5.95 -7.13 3.99
CA SER A 165 -4.95 -7.75 4.87
C SER A 165 -3.62 -6.99 4.81
N GLY A 166 -2.75 -7.24 5.79
CA GLY A 166 -1.47 -6.56 5.92
C GLY A 166 -0.48 -6.94 4.83
N VAL A 167 0.24 -5.96 4.35
CA VAL A 167 1.38 -6.12 3.46
C VAL A 167 2.62 -5.54 4.12
N GLN A 168 3.75 -6.23 4.05
CA GLN A 168 4.97 -5.81 4.71
C GLN A 168 6.21 -6.03 3.84
N LEU A 169 6.97 -4.97 3.64
CA LEU A 169 8.27 -5.02 2.98
C LEU A 169 9.30 -5.68 3.90
N MET A 170 10.08 -6.63 3.40
CA MET A 170 10.94 -7.46 4.23
C MET A 170 12.44 -7.16 4.09
N ASN A 171 12.85 -6.37 3.11
CA ASN A 171 14.27 -6.12 2.76
C ASN A 171 14.83 -4.81 3.39
N HIS A 172 14.52 -4.54 4.69
CA HIS A 172 14.83 -3.29 5.39
C HIS A 172 16.30 -2.85 5.32
N ASN A 173 17.26 -3.78 5.31
CA ASN A 173 18.69 -3.50 5.42
C ASN A 173 19.46 -3.66 4.09
N THR A 174 18.80 -3.81 2.96
CA THR A 174 19.45 -3.99 1.66
C THR A 174 20.02 -2.68 1.09
N ARG A 175 19.33 -1.55 1.35
CA ARG A 175 19.73 -0.20 0.96
C ARG A 175 19.38 0.79 2.06
N TRP A 176 20.04 1.93 2.08
CA TRP A 176 19.84 2.96 3.11
C TRP A 176 18.40 3.50 3.17
N PHE A 177 17.70 3.59 2.04
CA PHE A 177 16.31 4.07 1.98
C PHE A 177 15.28 3.00 2.32
N CYS A 178 15.65 1.71 2.28
CA CYS A 178 14.74 0.61 2.59
C CYS A 178 14.23 0.66 4.03
N PHE A 179 15.06 1.10 5.00
CA PHE A 179 14.63 1.23 6.39
C PHE A 179 13.36 2.07 6.52
N LEU A 180 13.36 3.26 5.92
CA LEU A 180 12.22 4.18 6.01
C LEU A 180 11.03 3.68 5.20
N ASN A 181 11.25 3.10 4.02
CA ASN A 181 10.17 2.55 3.21
C ASN A 181 9.48 1.35 3.89
N VAL A 182 10.24 0.47 4.53
CA VAL A 182 9.69 -0.63 5.35
C VAL A 182 8.84 -0.11 6.50
N LEU A 183 9.30 0.97 7.18
CA LEU A 183 8.54 1.59 8.26
C LEU A 183 7.29 2.32 7.77
N GLU A 184 7.31 2.90 6.57
CA GLU A 184 6.09 3.47 5.97
C GLU A 184 5.01 2.41 5.81
N TYR A 185 5.35 1.23 5.24
CA TYR A 185 4.41 0.11 5.11
C TYR A 185 3.94 -0.38 6.48
N PHE A 186 4.87 -0.55 7.43
CA PHE A 186 4.54 -0.96 8.79
C PHE A 186 3.51 -0.03 9.43
N PHE A 187 3.74 1.29 9.41
CA PHE A 187 2.79 2.24 9.97
C PHE A 187 1.52 2.40 9.14
N TRP A 188 1.62 2.26 7.82
CA TRP A 188 0.46 2.34 6.95
C TRP A 188 -0.53 1.21 7.24
N PHE A 189 -0.11 -0.03 7.11
CA PHE A 189 -0.98 -1.18 7.28
C PHE A 189 -1.35 -1.46 8.74
N LYS A 190 -0.38 -1.40 9.65
CA LYS A 190 -0.58 -1.74 11.07
C LYS A 190 -1.29 -0.64 11.85
N SER A 191 -1.23 0.63 11.41
CA SER A 191 -1.76 1.76 12.17
C SER A 191 -2.72 2.63 11.35
N SER A 192 -2.26 3.26 10.29
CA SER A 192 -3.03 4.28 9.57
C SER A 192 -4.31 3.72 8.95
N MET A 193 -4.25 2.55 8.31
CA MET A 193 -5.44 1.93 7.69
C MET A 193 -6.53 1.59 8.71
N HIS A 194 -6.15 1.14 9.90
CA HIS A 194 -7.11 0.91 10.99
C HIS A 194 -7.79 2.20 11.45
N PHE A 195 -7.03 3.30 11.52
CA PHE A 195 -7.59 4.61 11.81
C PHE A 195 -8.57 5.05 10.70
N PHE A 196 -8.21 4.85 9.44
CA PHE A 196 -9.05 5.18 8.30
C PHE A 196 -10.34 4.37 8.28
N ALA A 197 -10.27 3.06 8.50
CA ALA A 197 -11.42 2.18 8.59
C ALA A 197 -12.37 2.59 9.72
N ARG A 198 -11.85 3.02 10.88
CA ARG A 198 -12.66 3.54 11.99
C ARG A 198 -13.45 4.80 11.61
N ILE A 199 -12.90 5.65 10.73
CA ILE A 199 -13.61 6.83 10.22
C ILE A 199 -14.59 6.45 9.10
N GLY A 200 -14.39 5.30 8.47
CA GLY A 200 -15.22 4.80 7.36
C GLY A 200 -14.79 5.37 6.00
N MET A 201 -13.51 5.67 5.83
CA MET A 201 -12.90 6.02 4.56
C MET A 201 -11.50 5.39 4.51
N THR A 202 -11.30 4.40 3.64
CA THR A 202 -10.06 3.63 3.59
C THR A 202 -9.54 3.58 2.16
N PRO A 203 -8.44 4.25 1.84
CA PRO A 203 -7.72 4.00 0.60
C PRO A 203 -7.09 2.60 0.73
N LEU A 204 -7.38 1.70 -0.22
CA LEU A 204 -6.84 0.35 -0.18
C LEU A 204 -5.35 0.33 -0.60
N GLY A 205 -4.64 -0.71 -0.23
CA GLY A 205 -3.34 -1.05 -0.81
C GLY A 205 -3.51 -1.94 -2.04
N GLY A 206 -2.58 -1.91 -2.97
CA GLY A 206 -2.71 -2.47 -4.32
C GLY A 206 -2.86 -4.00 -4.43
N ASN A 207 -2.64 -4.74 -3.35
CA ASN A 207 -2.71 -6.20 -3.30
C ASN A 207 -3.24 -6.70 -1.95
N THR A 208 -3.43 -8.00 -1.83
CA THR A 208 -3.95 -8.67 -0.61
C THR A 208 -5.28 -8.03 -0.15
N VAL A 209 -6.08 -7.58 -1.12
CA VAL A 209 -7.44 -7.07 -0.95
C VAL A 209 -8.42 -8.16 -1.36
N PHE A 210 -9.39 -8.43 -0.53
CA PHE A 210 -10.44 -9.42 -0.73
C PHE A 210 -11.79 -8.71 -0.78
N VAL A 211 -12.50 -8.81 -1.88
CA VAL A 211 -13.79 -8.14 -2.08
C VAL A 211 -14.81 -9.15 -2.55
N ARG A 212 -16.03 -9.11 -2.02
CA ARG A 212 -17.12 -9.92 -2.57
C ARG A 212 -17.29 -9.59 -4.05
N ARG A 213 -17.28 -10.65 -4.89
CA ARG A 213 -17.32 -10.49 -6.36
C ARG A 213 -18.56 -9.69 -6.80
N GLU A 214 -19.73 -9.99 -6.26
CA GLU A 214 -20.96 -9.27 -6.61
C GLU A 214 -20.85 -7.77 -6.32
N LEU A 215 -20.28 -7.39 -5.19
CA LEU A 215 -20.07 -5.98 -4.87
C LEU A 215 -19.05 -5.32 -5.84
N LEU A 216 -17.97 -6.01 -6.16
CA LEU A 216 -16.97 -5.51 -7.09
C LEU A 216 -17.54 -5.32 -8.50
N GLU A 217 -18.39 -6.26 -8.97
CA GLU A 217 -19.11 -6.15 -10.22
C GLU A 217 -20.12 -4.99 -10.21
N GLN A 218 -20.89 -4.81 -9.13
CA GLN A 218 -21.81 -3.68 -8.94
C GLN A 218 -21.10 -2.33 -8.96
N LEU A 219 -19.89 -2.26 -8.44
CA LEU A 219 -19.04 -1.07 -8.49
C LEU A 219 -18.39 -0.84 -9.86
N GLY A 220 -18.51 -1.80 -10.80
CA GLY A 220 -17.93 -1.70 -12.15
C GLY A 220 -16.46 -2.09 -12.25
N GLY A 221 -15.94 -2.87 -11.28
CA GLY A 221 -14.53 -3.32 -11.26
C GLY A 221 -13.54 -2.21 -10.89
N TRP A 222 -12.36 -2.25 -11.44
CA TRP A 222 -11.30 -1.25 -11.23
C TRP A 222 -11.33 -0.17 -12.30
N ASP A 223 -10.99 1.06 -11.92
CA ASP A 223 -10.90 2.17 -12.87
C ASP A 223 -9.61 2.08 -13.71
N GLU A 224 -9.77 1.77 -14.97
CA GLU A 224 -8.66 1.58 -15.93
C GLU A 224 -7.86 2.84 -16.23
N ASN A 225 -8.42 4.01 -15.92
CA ASN A 225 -7.80 5.31 -16.14
C ASN A 225 -7.13 5.89 -14.89
N CYS A 226 -7.15 5.17 -13.75
CA CYS A 226 -6.54 5.59 -12.52
C CYS A 226 -5.24 4.80 -12.25
N LEU A 227 -4.15 5.52 -11.95
CA LEU A 227 -2.85 4.89 -11.65
C LEU A 227 -2.78 4.27 -10.24
N THR A 228 -3.75 4.55 -9.38
CA THR A 228 -3.96 3.94 -8.06
C THR A 228 -5.42 3.49 -7.97
N GLU A 229 -5.75 2.52 -8.79
CA GLU A 229 -7.07 1.91 -8.91
C GLU A 229 -7.59 1.33 -7.60
N ASP A 230 -6.66 0.93 -6.73
CA ASP A 230 -6.88 0.40 -5.39
C ASP A 230 -7.40 1.47 -4.42
N ALA A 231 -6.70 2.59 -4.33
CA ALA A 231 -7.13 3.72 -3.49
C ALA A 231 -8.46 4.30 -3.98
N GLU A 232 -8.66 4.34 -5.29
CA GLU A 232 -9.90 4.76 -5.92
C GLU A 232 -11.06 3.80 -5.58
N LEU A 233 -10.83 2.49 -5.71
CA LEU A 233 -11.79 1.46 -5.31
C LEU A 233 -12.13 1.57 -3.81
N GLY A 234 -11.16 1.87 -2.95
CA GLY A 234 -11.38 2.10 -1.52
C GLY A 234 -12.35 3.23 -1.23
N ILE A 235 -12.31 4.31 -2.02
CA ILE A 235 -13.28 5.41 -1.92
C ILE A 235 -14.67 4.95 -2.39
N ARG A 236 -14.78 4.22 -3.51
CA ARG A 236 -16.07 3.69 -3.99
C ARG A 236 -16.70 2.68 -3.01
N LEU A 237 -15.89 1.81 -2.39
CA LEU A 237 -16.36 0.93 -1.32
C LEU A 237 -16.85 1.73 -0.11
N SER A 238 -16.17 2.82 0.24
CA SER A 238 -16.61 3.70 1.33
C SER A 238 -17.92 4.43 0.99
N LEU A 239 -18.15 4.79 -0.28
CA LEU A 239 -19.38 5.41 -0.78
C LEU A 239 -20.55 4.42 -0.81
N SER A 240 -20.29 3.16 -1.10
CA SER A 240 -21.32 2.10 -1.10
C SER A 240 -21.69 1.60 0.30
N HIS A 241 -21.11 2.18 1.35
CA HIS A 241 -21.27 1.73 2.74
C HIS A 241 -20.84 0.28 2.98
N ALA A 242 -19.92 -0.23 2.15
CA ALA A 242 -19.39 -1.57 2.30
C ALA A 242 -18.75 -1.76 3.69
N ARG A 243 -19.02 -2.90 4.30
CA ARG A 243 -18.40 -3.29 5.59
C ARG A 243 -16.99 -3.76 5.32
N LEU A 244 -16.07 -2.81 5.40
CA LEU A 244 -14.65 -3.04 5.16
C LEU A 244 -13.91 -3.26 6.48
N ARG A 245 -13.10 -4.32 6.54
CA ARG A 245 -12.24 -4.64 7.68
C ARG A 245 -10.76 -4.60 7.26
N ILE A 246 -9.94 -4.09 8.15
CA ILE A 246 -8.48 -4.18 8.04
C ILE A 246 -8.01 -5.26 9.01
N ILE A 247 -7.17 -6.19 8.52
CA ILE A 247 -6.52 -7.21 9.35
C ILE A 247 -5.00 -7.01 9.23
N TYR A 248 -4.35 -6.88 10.37
CA TYR A 248 -2.89 -6.89 10.42
C TYR A 248 -2.41 -7.69 11.63
N GLU A 249 -1.68 -8.74 11.36
CA GLU A 249 -0.84 -9.45 12.31
C GLU A 249 0.51 -9.66 11.67
N ASP A 250 1.58 -9.36 12.39
CA ASP A 250 2.95 -9.44 11.87
C ASP A 250 3.30 -10.83 11.29
N GLU A 251 2.63 -11.88 11.79
CA GLU A 251 2.78 -13.27 11.38
C GLU A 251 2.10 -13.56 10.02
N TYR A 252 0.97 -12.92 9.75
CA TYR A 252 0.08 -13.25 8.61
C TYR A 252 0.15 -12.27 7.44
N VAL A 253 1.13 -11.36 7.47
CA VAL A 253 1.29 -10.38 6.38
C VAL A 253 1.72 -11.03 5.07
N THR A 254 1.26 -10.49 3.97
CA THR A 254 1.86 -10.71 2.66
C THR A 254 3.20 -10.01 2.61
N ARG A 255 4.24 -10.72 2.19
CA ARG A 255 5.61 -10.22 2.16
C ARG A 255 5.96 -9.71 0.78
N GLU A 256 6.59 -8.55 0.75
CA GLU A 256 7.06 -7.87 -0.45
C GLU A 256 8.48 -7.33 -0.30
N GLU A 257 8.98 -6.65 -1.33
CA GLU A 257 10.29 -5.99 -1.31
C GLU A 257 10.20 -4.51 -1.74
N THR A 258 11.06 -3.68 -1.13
CA THR A 258 11.32 -2.32 -1.59
C THR A 258 12.03 -2.37 -2.95
N PRO A 259 11.72 -1.45 -3.88
CA PRO A 259 12.43 -1.35 -5.16
C PRO A 259 13.95 -1.28 -5.01
N HIS A 260 14.68 -1.93 -5.93
CA HIS A 260 16.13 -2.10 -5.81
C HIS A 260 16.93 -0.81 -5.97
N THR A 261 16.44 0.14 -6.78
CA THR A 261 17.15 1.37 -7.09
C THR A 261 16.31 2.58 -6.69
N ILE A 262 17.00 3.70 -6.40
CA ILE A 262 16.32 4.97 -6.13
C ILE A 262 15.47 5.40 -7.34
N GLU A 263 15.92 5.14 -8.56
CA GLU A 263 15.18 5.48 -9.76
C GLU A 263 13.84 4.72 -9.83
N GLN A 264 13.85 3.40 -9.60
CA GLN A 264 12.64 2.58 -9.54
C GLN A 264 11.73 3.03 -8.40
N PHE A 265 12.30 3.37 -7.25
CA PHE A 265 11.54 3.90 -6.12
C PHE A 265 10.87 5.23 -6.45
N ILE A 266 11.58 6.17 -7.10
CA ILE A 266 11.00 7.43 -7.58
C ILE A 266 9.87 7.16 -8.59
N ARG A 267 10.04 6.23 -9.54
CA ARG A 267 9.01 5.89 -10.52
C ARG A 267 7.75 5.33 -9.84
N GLN A 268 7.91 4.40 -8.89
CA GLN A 268 6.81 3.83 -8.12
C GLN A 268 6.06 4.92 -7.35
N ARG A 269 6.78 5.77 -6.60
CA ARG A 269 6.18 6.87 -5.83
C ARG A 269 5.55 7.94 -6.72
N THR A 270 6.15 8.23 -7.88
CA THR A 270 5.53 9.13 -8.87
C THR A 270 4.18 8.60 -9.34
N ARG A 271 4.09 7.30 -9.65
CA ARG A 271 2.85 6.66 -10.07
C ARG A 271 1.76 6.77 -8.99
N TRP A 272 2.11 6.49 -7.73
CA TRP A 272 1.17 6.59 -6.61
C TRP A 272 0.67 8.02 -6.40
N ASN A 273 1.59 8.98 -6.36
CA ASN A 273 1.23 10.39 -6.17
C ASN A 273 0.39 10.91 -7.34
N GLN A 274 0.71 10.54 -8.58
CA GLN A 274 -0.08 10.90 -9.76
C GLN A 274 -1.50 10.31 -9.68
N GLY A 275 -1.64 9.06 -9.26
CA GLY A 275 -2.95 8.46 -9.03
C GLY A 275 -3.76 9.19 -7.95
N PHE A 276 -3.13 9.60 -6.85
CA PHE A 276 -3.79 10.42 -5.82
C PHE A 276 -4.28 11.77 -6.38
N ILE A 277 -3.48 12.43 -7.23
CA ILE A 277 -3.89 13.65 -7.93
C ILE A 277 -5.11 13.37 -8.83
N GLN A 278 -5.13 12.25 -9.57
CA GLN A 278 -6.26 11.86 -10.41
C GLN A 278 -7.53 11.66 -9.59
N ILE A 279 -7.45 10.95 -8.46
CA ILE A 279 -8.59 10.76 -7.55
C ILE A 279 -9.04 12.10 -6.94
N LEU A 280 -8.09 12.96 -6.56
CA LEU A 280 -8.39 14.28 -6.01
C LEU A 280 -9.24 15.11 -6.99
N PHE A 281 -8.90 15.10 -8.28
CA PHE A 281 -9.60 15.86 -9.32
C PHE A 281 -10.90 15.21 -9.81
N LYS A 282 -11.10 13.90 -9.60
CA LYS A 282 -12.41 13.24 -9.83
C LYS A 282 -13.50 13.77 -8.91
N LEU A 283 -13.14 14.32 -7.75
CA LEU A 283 -14.04 14.90 -6.75
C LEU A 283 -15.08 13.91 -6.18
N GLU A 284 -14.97 12.61 -6.45
CA GLU A 284 -15.92 11.62 -5.93
C GLU A 284 -15.86 11.50 -4.40
N TRP A 285 -14.68 11.72 -3.83
CA TRP A 285 -14.48 11.76 -2.38
C TRP A 285 -15.34 12.84 -1.68
N LEU A 286 -15.80 13.88 -2.38
CA LEU A 286 -16.74 14.87 -1.86
C LEU A 286 -18.14 14.32 -1.63
N LYS A 287 -18.50 13.20 -2.26
CA LYS A 287 -19.78 12.51 -2.11
C LYS A 287 -19.83 11.67 -0.82
N LEU A 288 -18.72 11.43 -0.14
CA LEU A 288 -18.67 10.73 1.15
C LEU A 288 -19.63 11.41 2.14
N GLU A 289 -20.34 10.60 2.94
CA GLU A 289 -21.44 11.07 3.78
C GLU A 289 -20.99 12.07 4.84
N LYS A 290 -19.93 11.72 5.60
CA LYS A 290 -19.48 12.51 6.76
C LYS A 290 -18.37 13.50 6.39
N LEU A 291 -18.41 14.69 6.98
CA LEU A 291 -17.34 15.67 6.80
C LEU A 291 -15.96 15.12 7.21
N SER A 292 -15.90 14.30 8.28
CA SER A 292 -14.65 13.66 8.71
C SER A 292 -14.05 12.74 7.65
N GLN A 293 -14.89 12.01 6.90
CA GLN A 293 -14.46 11.17 5.79
C GLN A 293 -13.91 12.02 4.63
N ARG A 294 -14.61 13.10 4.27
CA ARG A 294 -14.17 14.04 3.21
C ARG A 294 -12.85 14.72 3.56
N LEU A 295 -12.71 15.19 4.80
CA LEU A 295 -11.47 15.82 5.26
C LEU A 295 -10.30 14.82 5.29
N LEU A 296 -10.57 13.59 5.69
CA LEU A 296 -9.56 12.52 5.69
C LEU A 296 -9.16 12.15 4.27
N ALA A 297 -10.11 11.97 3.36
CA ALA A 297 -9.84 11.70 1.94
C ALA A 297 -9.00 12.82 1.33
N PHE A 298 -9.41 14.07 1.50
CA PHE A 298 -8.64 15.22 1.03
C PHE A 298 -7.22 15.23 1.59
N TYR A 299 -7.06 14.99 2.91
CA TYR A 299 -5.76 14.95 3.54
C TYR A 299 -4.85 13.88 2.94
N VAL A 300 -5.36 12.64 2.80
CA VAL A 300 -4.57 11.52 2.25
C VAL A 300 -4.17 11.80 0.80
N LEU A 301 -5.09 12.30 0.00
CA LEU A 301 -4.87 12.54 -1.44
C LEU A 301 -3.90 13.70 -1.71
N ILE A 302 -3.84 14.72 -0.84
CA ILE A 302 -2.96 15.90 -1.04
C ILE A 302 -1.63 15.79 -0.25
N LEU A 303 -1.51 14.79 0.62
CA LEU A 303 -0.36 14.69 1.53
C LEU A 303 1.00 14.70 0.82
N PRO A 304 1.23 13.96 -0.29
CA PRO A 304 2.52 13.97 -0.97
C PRO A 304 2.93 15.35 -1.48
N GLU A 305 1.99 16.13 -2.03
CA GLU A 305 2.23 17.47 -2.56
C GLU A 305 2.52 18.48 -1.43
N VAL A 306 1.82 18.34 -0.30
CA VAL A 306 2.08 19.15 0.89
C VAL A 306 3.47 18.84 1.47
N GLN A 307 3.86 17.57 1.53
CA GLN A 307 5.19 17.16 1.96
C GLN A 307 6.28 17.71 1.02
N ALA A 308 6.07 17.62 -0.30
CA ALA A 308 6.99 18.17 -1.29
C ALA A 308 7.14 19.69 -1.15
N LEU A 309 6.05 20.40 -0.93
CA LEU A 309 6.07 21.84 -0.70
C LEU A 309 6.89 22.19 0.56
N PHE A 310 6.69 21.47 1.66
CA PHE A 310 7.46 21.71 2.88
C PHE A 310 8.93 21.37 2.73
N ALA A 311 9.29 20.33 1.99
CA ALA A 311 10.67 19.98 1.72
C ALA A 311 11.41 21.08 0.91
N ILE A 312 10.69 21.84 0.08
CA ILE A 312 11.24 23.00 -0.63
C ILE A 312 11.28 24.24 0.28
N LEU A 313 10.20 24.51 1.02
CA LEU A 313 10.08 25.70 1.83
C LEU A 313 10.99 25.69 3.06
N LEU A 314 11.28 24.53 3.65
CA LEU A 314 12.10 24.43 4.85
C LEU A 314 13.55 24.95 4.64
N PRO A 315 14.29 24.56 3.60
CA PRO A 315 15.61 25.15 3.31
C PRO A 315 15.53 26.66 3.07
N VAL A 316 14.51 27.14 2.35
CA VAL A 316 14.32 28.57 2.11
C VAL A 316 14.05 29.31 3.42
N ALA A 317 13.21 28.76 4.30
CA ALA A 317 12.93 29.35 5.62
C ALA A 317 14.19 29.40 6.49
N ILE A 318 15.01 28.36 6.49
CA ILE A 318 16.27 28.32 7.22
C ILE A 318 17.24 29.40 6.69
N ILE A 319 17.39 29.52 5.38
CA ILE A 319 18.24 30.55 4.77
C ILE A 319 17.73 31.94 5.16
N MET A 320 16.44 32.20 5.03
CA MET A 320 15.84 33.49 5.38
C MET A 320 16.01 33.83 6.86
N PHE A 321 16.06 32.82 7.76
CA PHE A 321 16.29 33.04 9.18
C PHE A 321 17.61 33.77 9.45
N PHE A 322 18.63 33.61 8.64
CA PHE A 322 19.91 34.31 8.77
C PHE A 322 19.89 35.74 8.25
N PHE A 323 18.94 36.10 7.39
CA PHE A 323 18.88 37.41 6.73
C PHE A 323 17.74 38.31 7.21
N VAL A 324 16.71 37.73 7.83
CA VAL A 324 15.51 38.44 8.26
C VAL A 324 15.41 38.44 9.79
N LYS A 325 15.17 39.61 10.38
CA LYS A 325 14.89 39.73 11.82
C LYS A 325 13.47 39.27 12.09
N PHE A 326 13.30 38.18 12.79
CA PHE A 326 11.99 37.70 13.23
C PHE A 326 11.68 38.17 14.64
N PRO A 327 10.40 38.49 14.96
CA PRO A 327 9.95 38.73 16.34
C PRO A 327 10.21 37.46 17.18
N LEU A 328 10.60 37.67 18.45
CA LEU A 328 10.95 36.58 19.36
C LEU A 328 9.86 35.50 19.47
N TRP A 329 8.60 35.90 19.54
CA TRP A 329 7.48 34.98 19.63
C TRP A 329 7.39 34.05 18.40
N LEU A 330 7.69 34.55 17.19
CA LEU A 330 7.67 33.75 15.96
C LEU A 330 8.83 32.76 15.93
N ALA A 331 10.02 33.21 16.39
CA ALA A 331 11.17 32.32 16.55
C ALA A 331 10.87 31.19 17.56
N MET A 332 10.19 31.50 18.66
CA MET A 332 9.78 30.48 19.65
C MET A 332 8.78 29.47 19.06
N LEU A 333 7.88 29.89 18.18
CA LEU A 333 6.93 28.97 17.54
C LEU A 333 7.61 27.96 16.61
N THR A 334 8.80 28.27 16.05
CA THR A 334 9.55 27.32 15.20
C THR A 334 10.05 26.09 15.97
N PHE A 335 10.14 26.14 17.30
CA PHE A 335 10.48 24.98 18.12
C PHE A 335 9.40 23.90 18.12
N ILE A 336 8.13 24.26 17.90
CA ILE A 336 7.04 23.26 17.90
C ILE A 336 7.22 22.24 16.77
N PRO A 337 7.40 22.62 15.49
CA PRO A 337 7.73 21.67 14.42
C PRO A 337 8.98 20.83 14.73
N LEU A 338 10.00 21.43 15.35
CA LEU A 338 11.21 20.70 15.74
C LEU A 338 10.91 19.61 16.76
N TYR A 339 10.13 19.89 17.79
CA TYR A 339 9.73 18.87 18.77
C TYR A 339 8.87 17.76 18.12
N CYS A 340 7.93 18.12 17.23
CA CYS A 340 7.15 17.14 16.47
C CYS A 340 8.05 16.25 15.61
N PHE A 341 9.07 16.83 14.98
CA PHE A 341 10.06 16.08 14.20
C PHE A 341 10.85 15.09 15.08
N ILE A 342 11.38 15.56 16.22
CA ILE A 342 12.10 14.70 17.17
C ILE A 342 11.21 13.55 17.64
N LEU A 343 9.94 13.84 17.99
CA LEU A 343 8.99 12.80 18.39
C LEU A 343 8.72 11.81 17.25
N SER A 344 8.62 12.28 16.01
CA SER A 344 8.45 11.39 14.84
C SER A 344 9.66 10.45 14.67
N LEU A 345 10.89 10.93 14.87
CA LEU A 345 12.08 10.07 14.85
C LEU A 345 12.06 9.02 15.96
N PHE A 346 11.60 9.38 17.17
CA PHE A 346 11.43 8.39 18.25
C PHE A 346 10.39 7.33 17.89
N LEU A 347 9.29 7.71 17.23
CA LEU A 347 8.29 6.76 16.76
C LEU A 347 8.85 5.86 15.66
N ASP A 348 9.66 6.39 14.74
CA ASP A 348 10.33 5.59 13.72
C ASP A 348 11.31 4.58 14.35
N LEU A 349 12.07 4.98 15.37
CA LEU A 349 12.95 4.07 16.10
C LEU A 349 12.17 2.99 16.87
N ALA A 350 11.07 3.36 17.52
CA ALA A 350 10.19 2.41 18.19
C ALA A 350 9.56 1.43 17.18
N GLY A 351 9.07 1.93 16.05
CA GLY A 351 8.53 1.11 14.98
C GLY A 351 9.56 0.15 14.39
N LEU A 352 10.82 0.61 14.18
CA LEU A 352 11.91 -0.24 13.75
C LEU A 352 12.16 -1.38 14.76
N HIS A 353 12.20 -1.04 16.05
CA HIS A 353 12.38 -2.06 17.10
C HIS A 353 11.25 -3.09 17.11
N GLU A 354 10.00 -2.65 17.01
CA GLU A 354 8.84 -3.55 16.94
C GLU A 354 8.87 -4.42 15.68
N PHE A 355 9.14 -3.83 14.52
CA PHE A 355 9.28 -4.55 13.26
C PHE A 355 10.35 -5.65 13.35
N LEU A 356 11.55 -5.31 13.85
CA LEU A 356 12.63 -6.28 13.98
C LEU A 356 12.27 -7.41 14.94
N LYS A 357 11.62 -7.09 16.08
CA LYS A 357 11.14 -8.08 17.06
C LYS A 357 10.07 -9.00 16.47
N ALA A 358 9.09 -8.44 15.76
CA ALA A 358 7.99 -9.18 15.15
C ALA A 358 8.49 -10.20 14.11
N HIS A 359 9.52 -9.85 13.38
CA HIS A 359 10.10 -10.71 12.34
C HIS A 359 11.38 -11.45 12.78
N ASN A 360 11.59 -11.63 14.12
CA ASN A 360 12.71 -12.35 14.71
C ASN A 360 14.10 -11.88 14.22
N ARG A 361 14.24 -10.57 13.96
CA ARG A 361 15.48 -9.95 13.52
C ARG A 361 16.19 -9.24 14.67
N LYS A 362 17.52 -9.32 14.67
CA LYS A 362 18.33 -8.66 15.71
C LYS A 362 18.54 -7.19 15.38
N TRP A 363 18.24 -6.32 16.34
CA TRP A 363 18.53 -4.92 16.25
C TRP A 363 20.04 -4.61 16.30
N LYS A 364 20.49 -3.71 15.45
CA LYS A 364 21.88 -3.23 15.41
C LYS A 364 21.89 -1.71 15.55
N TRP A 365 22.75 -1.18 16.41
CA TRP A 365 22.88 0.28 16.63
C TRP A 365 23.11 1.07 15.33
N GLY A 366 23.90 0.50 14.41
CA GLY A 366 24.14 1.12 13.10
C GLY A 366 22.86 1.37 12.29
N GLU A 367 21.85 0.53 12.43
CA GLU A 367 20.56 0.67 11.74
C GLU A 367 19.82 1.91 12.21
N SER A 368 19.81 2.18 13.52
CA SER A 368 19.23 3.39 14.08
C SER A 368 19.95 4.66 13.61
N ILE A 369 21.27 4.64 13.51
CA ILE A 369 22.04 5.76 12.98
C ILE A 369 21.71 6.00 11.52
N ILE A 370 21.65 4.93 10.70
CA ILE A 370 21.28 5.03 9.28
C ILE A 370 19.87 5.61 9.15
N LEU A 371 18.91 5.15 9.94
CA LEU A 371 17.54 5.65 9.90
C LEU A 371 17.48 7.17 10.13
N VAL A 372 18.16 7.66 11.16
CA VAL A 372 18.20 9.10 11.48
C VAL A 372 18.87 9.90 10.36
N LEU A 373 20.02 9.44 9.86
CA LEU A 373 20.76 10.13 8.79
C LEU A 373 20.03 10.06 7.44
N ALA A 374 19.34 8.98 7.17
CA ALA A 374 18.58 8.77 5.94
C ALA A 374 17.29 9.58 5.86
N PHE A 375 16.79 10.08 6.99
CA PHE A 375 15.46 10.72 7.04
C PHE A 375 15.34 11.87 6.02
N PHE A 376 16.21 12.88 6.06
CA PHE A 376 16.12 14.02 5.13
C PHE A 376 16.36 13.63 3.66
N PRO A 377 17.42 12.87 3.31
CA PRO A 377 17.57 12.37 1.94
C PRO A 377 16.35 11.60 1.43
N TYR A 378 15.72 10.81 2.29
CA TYR A 378 14.51 10.07 1.95
C TYR A 378 13.33 11.00 1.66
N GLN A 379 13.09 12.01 2.51
CA GLN A 379 12.03 13.00 2.27
C GLN A 379 12.24 13.79 0.96
N TRP A 380 13.49 14.07 0.58
CA TRP A 380 13.79 14.72 -0.70
C TRP A 380 13.49 13.82 -1.90
N ILE A 381 13.74 12.52 -1.79
CA ILE A 381 13.35 11.57 -2.84
C ILE A 381 11.81 11.53 -3.00
N LEU A 382 11.06 11.46 -1.91
CA LEU A 382 9.60 11.49 -1.94
C LEU A 382 9.08 12.81 -2.54
N SER A 383 9.68 13.93 -2.18
CA SER A 383 9.33 15.25 -2.72
C SER A 383 9.60 15.35 -4.22
N LEU A 384 10.73 14.80 -4.69
CA LEU A 384 11.04 14.73 -6.12
C LEU A 384 10.01 13.89 -6.88
N ALA A 385 9.58 12.77 -6.28
CA ALA A 385 8.54 11.92 -6.86
C ALA A 385 7.19 12.65 -6.97
N ALA A 386 6.79 13.41 -5.94
CA ALA A 386 5.56 14.19 -5.95
C ALA A 386 5.60 15.32 -7.00
N LEU A 387 6.70 16.08 -7.08
CA LEU A 387 6.87 17.10 -8.12
C LEU A 387 6.84 16.51 -9.53
N ARG A 388 7.46 15.33 -9.71
CA ARG A 388 7.41 14.61 -10.97
C ARG A 388 5.98 14.16 -11.31
N ALA A 389 5.18 13.75 -10.32
CA ALA A 389 3.79 13.39 -10.50
C ALA A 389 2.94 14.58 -11.00
N VAL A 390 3.07 15.73 -10.35
CA VAL A 390 2.40 16.97 -10.79
C VAL A 390 2.79 17.33 -12.23
N TYR A 391 4.09 17.26 -12.56
CA TYR A 391 4.57 17.55 -13.91
C TYR A 391 3.99 16.60 -14.96
N ARG A 392 3.93 15.29 -14.66
CA ARG A 392 3.35 14.27 -15.55
C ARG A 392 1.85 14.50 -15.76
N GLU A 393 1.14 14.83 -14.70
CA GLU A 393 -0.31 15.10 -14.76
C GLU A 393 -0.61 16.33 -15.61
N ILE A 394 0.12 17.44 -15.44
CA ILE A 394 0.00 18.64 -16.27
C ILE A 394 0.29 18.32 -17.75
N LYS A 395 1.25 17.43 -18.04
CA LYS A 395 1.56 16.99 -19.41
C LYS A 395 0.58 15.98 -20.00
N GLY A 396 -0.37 15.46 -19.23
CA GLY A 396 -1.27 14.39 -19.66
C GLY A 396 -0.57 13.06 -19.92
N THR A 397 0.56 12.79 -19.23
CA THR A 397 1.31 11.54 -19.38
C THR A 397 0.86 10.55 -18.31
N SER A 398 0.05 9.56 -18.68
CA SER A 398 -0.52 8.56 -17.76
C SER A 398 -0.02 7.13 -18.01
N ASN A 399 1.05 6.95 -18.80
CA ASN A 399 1.61 5.62 -19.03
C ASN A 399 2.11 4.99 -17.75
N TRP A 400 1.79 3.71 -17.57
CA TRP A 400 2.21 2.92 -16.43
C TRP A 400 3.72 2.65 -16.47
N GLU A 401 4.44 3.08 -15.43
CA GLU A 401 5.87 2.84 -15.28
C GLU A 401 6.05 1.66 -14.32
N LYS A 402 6.45 0.52 -14.87
CA LYS A 402 6.68 -0.70 -14.12
C LYS A 402 7.85 -0.56 -13.15
N THR A 403 7.73 -1.14 -11.96
CA THR A 403 8.83 -1.45 -11.02
C THR A 403 9.28 -2.89 -11.28
N ALA A 404 10.57 -3.12 -11.47
CA ALA A 404 11.11 -4.48 -11.61
C ALA A 404 11.35 -5.08 -10.23
N HIS A 405 11.00 -6.36 -10.08
CA HIS A 405 11.18 -7.14 -8.85
C HIS A 405 12.07 -8.35 -9.13
N ILE A 406 12.88 -8.76 -8.16
CA ILE A 406 13.79 -9.91 -8.27
C ILE A 406 13.60 -10.94 -7.15
N GLY A 407 12.59 -10.76 -6.31
CA GLY A 407 12.23 -11.71 -5.27
C GLY A 407 13.27 -11.87 -4.14
N GLN A 408 14.06 -10.82 -3.82
CA GLN A 408 15.09 -10.89 -2.76
C GLN A 408 14.55 -11.29 -1.40
N HIS A 409 13.32 -10.92 -1.08
CA HIS A 409 12.67 -11.26 0.19
C HIS A 409 12.39 -12.77 0.33
N ARG A 410 12.32 -13.50 -0.79
CA ARG A 410 12.08 -14.94 -0.87
C ARG A 410 13.36 -15.77 -0.65
N SER A 411 14.53 -15.18 -0.89
CA SER A 411 15.81 -15.89 -0.70
C SER A 411 16.08 -16.12 0.78
N LYS A 412 16.49 -17.35 1.16
CA LYS A 412 16.90 -17.73 2.54
C LYS A 412 18.11 -16.95 3.07
N ILE A 413 18.64 -15.98 2.31
CA ILE A 413 19.79 -15.13 2.65
C ILE A 413 19.39 -13.99 3.57
N ALA A 414 18.11 -13.80 3.85
CA ALA A 414 17.60 -12.76 4.75
C ALA A 414 17.41 -13.22 6.21
N ALA A 415 18.08 -14.29 6.63
CA ALA A 415 18.06 -14.78 8.01
C ALA A 415 19.20 -14.22 8.86
#